data_15b21f3ff86a050d8ba7b15fa6611ded
#
_entry.id   15b21f3ff86a050d8ba7b15fa6611ded
#
_cell.length_a   1.000
_cell.length_b   1.000
_cell.length_c   1.000
_cell.angle_alpha   90.00
_cell.angle_beta   90.00
_cell.angle_gamma   90.00
#
_symmetry.space_group_name_H-M   'P 1'
#
loop_
_entity.id
_entity.type
_entity.pdbx_description
1 polymer ?
#
loop_
_entity_poly.entity_id
_entity_poly.type
_entity_poly.pdbx_seq_one_letter_code
_entity_poly.pdbx_strand_id
1 'polypeptide(L)'
;VRYTVTVKKNKKSQKRQKKRDFVHYLYSTRTGRIMLKGIQHTGALTVAEWFMGTGMSRPLIKRYIKKNNIDMSPFGDQHFRNFQDFFVRRRPDVLVDHTPSHMISPCDGWLSVYPIEKDSRFCIKGSYYSVSDLVQDERAPELFLGGQCLVFRLTPLDYHRYCFIDNGFQGKNHFINGTLHSVQPIACERVPVYRLNRRMWTLMETENFGTVAQIAVGALLVGGIVNEFENRFFRKGEEMGHFELAGSTIVLLFQRNKIELLPEIRSHCTPDNEYRVLQGQRIGSKKD
;
A
#
# COMPACT_ATOMS: atom_id res chain seq x y z
N VAL A 1 -23.24 -9.96 -9.98
CA VAL A 1 -22.48 -10.28 -11.20
C VAL A 1 -21.07 -10.62 -10.78
N ARG A 2 -20.65 -11.89 -10.91
CA ARG A 2 -19.30 -12.36 -10.57
C ARG A 2 -18.33 -11.93 -11.67
N TYR A 3 -17.43 -11.02 -11.40
CA TYR A 3 -16.27 -10.79 -12.26
C TYR A 3 -15.17 -11.80 -11.92
N THR A 4 -15.12 -12.88 -12.69
CA THR A 4 -14.01 -13.85 -12.62
C THR A 4 -12.91 -13.36 -13.55
N VAL A 5 -11.90 -12.69 -13.02
CA VAL A 5 -10.69 -12.35 -13.79
C VAL A 5 -9.80 -13.58 -13.86
N THR A 6 -9.88 -14.32 -14.96
CA THR A 6 -8.99 -15.47 -15.24
C THR A 6 -7.63 -14.96 -15.71
N VAL A 7 -6.67 -14.83 -14.80
CA VAL A 7 -5.28 -14.51 -15.16
C VAL A 7 -4.56 -15.80 -15.58
N LYS A 8 -4.52 -16.10 -16.88
CA LYS A 8 -3.63 -17.14 -17.43
C LYS A 8 -2.16 -16.72 -17.24
N LYS A 9 -1.48 -17.37 -16.31
CA LYS A 9 -0.04 -17.18 -16.07
C LYS A 9 0.78 -17.73 -17.26
N ASN A 10 1.34 -16.84 -18.05
CA ASN A 10 2.30 -17.20 -19.10
C ASN A 10 3.73 -17.04 -18.53
N LYS A 11 4.33 -18.17 -18.08
CA LYS A 11 5.69 -18.23 -17.47
C LYS A 11 6.81 -17.64 -18.35
N LYS A 12 6.63 -17.61 -19.68
CA LYS A 12 7.57 -16.99 -20.62
C LYS A 12 7.54 -15.46 -20.59
N SER A 13 6.39 -14.85 -20.30
CA SER A 13 6.26 -13.39 -20.20
C SER A 13 6.92 -12.83 -18.93
N GLN A 14 6.83 -13.55 -17.81
CA GLN A 14 7.46 -13.15 -16.54
C GLN A 14 8.99 -13.12 -16.61
N LYS A 15 9.64 -14.06 -17.32
CA LYS A 15 11.10 -14.06 -17.51
C LYS A 15 11.60 -12.92 -18.43
N ARG A 16 10.81 -12.50 -19.41
CA ARG A 16 11.14 -11.39 -20.32
C ARG A 16 10.89 -10.01 -19.68
N GLN A 17 9.91 -9.89 -18.79
CA GLN A 17 9.57 -8.65 -18.08
C GLN A 17 10.63 -8.31 -17.01
N LYS A 18 11.16 -9.30 -16.28
CA LYS A 18 12.24 -9.12 -15.30
C LYS A 18 13.53 -8.48 -15.84
N LYS A 19 13.83 -8.64 -17.13
CA LYS A 19 15.07 -8.12 -17.76
C LYS A 19 14.98 -6.65 -18.23
N ARG A 20 13.80 -6.01 -18.22
CA ARG A 20 13.57 -4.66 -18.77
C ARG A 20 13.02 -3.64 -17.77
N ASP A 21 12.88 -4.00 -16.52
CA ASP A 21 12.34 -3.10 -15.51
C ASP A 21 13.46 -2.20 -14.99
N PHE A 22 13.27 -0.89 -15.12
CA PHE A 22 14.19 0.14 -14.64
C PHE A 22 14.48 -0.01 -13.13
N VAL A 23 13.46 -0.36 -12.34
CA VAL A 23 13.64 -0.60 -10.91
C VAL A 23 14.56 -1.80 -10.67
N HIS A 24 14.39 -2.89 -11.42
CA HIS A 24 15.30 -4.04 -11.33
C HIS A 24 16.76 -3.63 -11.63
N TYR A 25 16.99 -2.81 -12.66
CA TYR A 25 18.33 -2.27 -12.97
C TYR A 25 18.89 -1.47 -11.80
N LEU A 26 18.10 -0.56 -11.20
CA LEU A 26 18.55 0.29 -10.08
C LEU A 26 19.03 -0.52 -8.86
N TYR A 27 18.41 -1.65 -8.56
CA TYR A 27 18.74 -2.45 -7.38
C TYR A 27 19.69 -3.61 -7.64
N SER A 28 19.78 -4.16 -8.86
CA SER A 28 20.57 -5.34 -9.17
C SER A 28 21.99 -5.03 -9.67
N THR A 29 22.25 -3.83 -10.22
CA THR A 29 23.56 -3.47 -10.79
C THR A 29 24.32 -2.46 -9.93
N ARG A 30 25.67 -2.42 -10.04
CA ARG A 30 26.50 -1.42 -9.35
C ARG A 30 26.19 -0.01 -9.84
N THR A 31 26.14 0.18 -11.16
CA THR A 31 25.80 1.47 -11.80
C THR A 31 24.39 1.92 -11.47
N GLY A 32 23.44 1.00 -11.43
CA GLY A 32 22.06 1.29 -11.01
C GLY A 32 22.00 1.80 -9.57
N ARG A 33 22.74 1.20 -8.63
CA ARG A 33 22.78 1.67 -7.24
C ARG A 33 23.38 3.05 -7.07
N ILE A 34 24.42 3.38 -7.86
CA ILE A 34 24.99 4.74 -7.88
C ILE A 34 23.96 5.73 -8.42
N MET A 35 23.29 5.38 -9.51
CA MET A 35 22.20 6.18 -10.08
C MET A 35 21.04 6.37 -9.08
N LEU A 36 20.64 5.32 -8.36
CA LEU A 36 19.60 5.40 -7.33
C LEU A 36 19.97 6.39 -6.22
N LYS A 37 21.20 6.33 -5.72
CA LYS A 37 21.71 7.31 -4.74
C LYS A 37 21.67 8.73 -5.31
N GLY A 38 22.11 8.95 -6.54
CA GLY A 38 21.99 10.23 -7.22
C GLY A 38 20.55 10.74 -7.28
N ILE A 39 19.62 9.92 -7.72
CA ILE A 39 18.20 10.27 -7.80
C ILE A 39 17.64 10.66 -6.42
N GLN A 40 18.01 9.96 -5.36
CA GLN A 40 17.53 10.23 -4.00
C GLN A 40 18.11 11.50 -3.37
N HIS A 41 19.34 11.90 -3.74
CA HIS A 41 20.03 13.02 -3.12
C HIS A 41 20.02 14.34 -3.93
N THR A 42 19.70 14.30 -5.23
CA THR A 42 19.81 15.48 -6.11
C THR A 42 18.54 16.32 -6.24
N GLY A 43 17.49 16.04 -5.47
CA GLY A 43 16.20 16.73 -5.66
C GLY A 43 15.49 16.37 -6.99
N ALA A 44 16.03 15.42 -7.76
CA ALA A 44 15.43 14.99 -9.04
C ALA A 44 14.00 14.46 -8.86
N LEU A 45 13.71 13.84 -7.70
CA LEU A 45 12.37 13.38 -7.37
C LEU A 45 11.41 14.56 -7.19
N THR A 46 11.83 15.62 -6.49
CA THR A 46 11.03 16.84 -6.28
C THR A 46 10.72 17.54 -7.60
N VAL A 47 11.70 17.60 -8.50
CA VAL A 47 11.48 18.18 -9.86
C VAL A 47 10.51 17.33 -10.67
N ALA A 48 10.62 15.99 -10.58
CA ALA A 48 9.69 15.09 -11.27
C ALA A 48 8.25 15.21 -10.70
N GLU A 49 8.10 15.29 -9.38
CA GLU A 49 6.82 15.52 -8.71
C GLU A 49 6.20 16.85 -9.13
N TRP A 50 6.98 17.93 -9.09
CA TRP A 50 6.55 19.23 -9.56
C TRP A 50 6.07 19.17 -11.01
N PHE A 51 6.84 18.58 -11.92
CA PHE A 51 6.47 18.41 -13.33
C PHE A 51 5.14 17.65 -13.47
N MET A 52 4.96 16.56 -12.74
CA MET A 52 3.74 15.74 -12.78
C MET A 52 2.51 16.50 -12.26
N GLY A 53 2.70 17.49 -11.38
CA GLY A 53 1.67 18.42 -10.89
C GLY A 53 1.35 19.56 -11.87
N THR A 54 2.10 19.74 -12.95
CA THR A 54 1.85 20.78 -13.95
C THR A 54 0.99 20.28 -15.11
N GLY A 55 0.31 21.21 -15.81
CA GLY A 55 -0.47 20.92 -17.04
C GLY A 55 0.37 20.31 -18.17
N MET A 56 1.69 20.52 -18.16
CA MET A 56 2.62 19.92 -19.14
C MET A 56 2.65 18.40 -19.09
N SER A 57 2.29 17.78 -17.96
CA SER A 57 2.22 16.33 -17.80
C SER A 57 0.94 15.69 -18.37
N ARG A 58 -0.07 16.49 -18.73
CA ARG A 58 -1.38 16.02 -19.24
C ARG A 58 -1.28 15.08 -20.44
N PRO A 59 -0.43 15.29 -21.45
CA PRO A 59 -0.29 14.36 -22.58
C PRO A 59 0.19 12.95 -22.17
N LEU A 60 0.91 12.85 -21.05
CA LEU A 60 1.38 11.56 -20.52
C LEU A 60 0.23 10.65 -20.09
N ILE A 61 -0.93 11.21 -19.67
CA ILE A 61 -2.09 10.47 -19.18
C ILE A 61 -2.59 9.48 -20.24
N LYS A 62 -2.89 9.98 -21.45
CA LYS A 62 -3.38 9.13 -22.55
C LYS A 62 -2.38 8.04 -22.91
N ARG A 63 -1.07 8.37 -22.95
CA ARG A 63 -0.01 7.39 -23.22
C ARG A 63 0.08 6.33 -22.12
N TYR A 64 -0.06 6.76 -20.87
CA TYR A 64 0.02 5.87 -19.70
C TYR A 64 -1.17 4.92 -19.65
N ILE A 65 -2.40 5.40 -19.84
CA ILE A 65 -3.61 4.57 -19.92
C ILE A 65 -3.48 3.52 -21.02
N LYS A 66 -3.10 3.94 -22.23
CA LYS A 66 -2.95 3.03 -23.39
C LYS A 66 -1.84 1.99 -23.18
N LYS A 67 -0.66 2.44 -22.68
CA LYS A 67 0.49 1.53 -22.46
C LYS A 67 0.19 0.46 -21.42
N ASN A 68 -0.58 0.79 -20.40
CA ASN A 68 -0.84 -0.07 -19.25
C ASN A 68 -2.22 -0.72 -19.29
N ASN A 69 -2.99 -0.46 -20.37
CA ASN A 69 -4.34 -0.98 -20.55
C ASN A 69 -5.25 -0.74 -19.33
N ILE A 70 -5.23 0.52 -18.82
CA ILE A 70 -6.01 0.90 -17.62
C ILE A 70 -7.47 1.03 -18.05
N ASP A 71 -8.36 0.29 -17.36
CA ASP A 71 -9.80 0.46 -17.51
C ASP A 71 -10.23 1.77 -16.84
N MET A 72 -10.76 2.69 -17.65
CA MET A 72 -11.26 3.98 -17.18
C MET A 72 -12.78 3.99 -16.94
N SER A 73 -13.47 2.91 -17.28
CA SER A 73 -14.94 2.83 -17.13
C SER A 73 -15.45 3.10 -15.70
N PRO A 74 -14.72 2.69 -14.60
CA PRO A 74 -15.15 2.98 -13.24
C PRO A 74 -15.00 4.45 -12.84
N PHE A 75 -14.37 5.29 -13.68
CA PHE A 75 -14.06 6.68 -13.35
C PHE A 75 -14.96 7.70 -14.11
N GLY A 76 -15.84 7.23 -15.00
CA GLY A 76 -16.70 8.10 -15.81
C GLY A 76 -15.91 9.10 -16.66
N ASP A 77 -16.55 10.24 -16.99
CA ASP A 77 -15.98 11.30 -17.83
C ASP A 77 -15.14 12.31 -17.03
N GLN A 78 -14.29 11.83 -16.12
CA GLN A 78 -13.43 12.72 -15.34
C GLN A 78 -12.37 13.40 -16.22
N HIS A 79 -12.24 14.71 -16.05
CA HIS A 79 -11.22 15.52 -16.72
C HIS A 79 -10.07 15.78 -15.75
N PHE A 80 -8.85 15.44 -16.16
CA PHE A 80 -7.65 15.60 -15.33
C PHE A 80 -6.81 16.78 -15.83
N ARG A 81 -6.44 17.66 -14.90
CA ARG A 81 -5.61 18.86 -15.17
C ARG A 81 -4.16 18.50 -15.46
N ASN A 82 -3.64 17.45 -14.80
CA ASN A 82 -2.27 16.98 -14.86
C ASN A 82 -2.19 15.50 -14.49
N PHE A 83 -0.99 14.91 -14.55
CA PHE A 83 -0.79 13.50 -14.27
C PHE A 83 -1.03 13.14 -12.79
N GLN A 84 -0.71 14.03 -11.85
CA GLN A 84 -0.96 13.82 -10.42
C GLN A 84 -2.47 13.74 -10.14
N ASP A 85 -3.25 14.65 -10.72
CA ASP A 85 -4.72 14.65 -10.63
C ASP A 85 -5.33 13.34 -11.17
N PHE A 86 -4.81 12.84 -12.30
CA PHE A 86 -5.17 11.52 -12.82
C PHE A 86 -4.77 10.39 -11.86
N PHE A 87 -3.63 10.48 -11.22
CA PHE A 87 -3.13 9.43 -10.34
C PHE A 87 -4.00 9.27 -9.09
N VAL A 88 -4.44 10.39 -8.50
CA VAL A 88 -5.33 10.44 -7.33
C VAL A 88 -6.83 10.45 -7.69
N ARG A 89 -7.19 10.06 -8.93
CA ARG A 89 -8.57 10.01 -9.42
C ARG A 89 -9.50 9.32 -8.42
N ARG A 90 -10.77 9.70 -8.41
CA ARG A 90 -11.79 9.11 -7.52
C ARG A 90 -12.64 8.09 -8.27
N ARG A 91 -12.92 6.95 -7.64
CA ARG A 91 -13.95 6.02 -8.07
C ARG A 91 -15.25 6.34 -7.33
N PRO A 92 -16.32 6.74 -8.04
CA PRO A 92 -17.59 7.07 -7.37
C PRO A 92 -18.23 5.85 -6.71
N ASP A 93 -18.09 4.67 -7.29
CA ASP A 93 -18.84 3.45 -6.91
C ASP A 93 -17.88 2.35 -6.40
N VAL A 94 -17.20 2.60 -5.28
CA VAL A 94 -16.48 1.54 -4.58
C VAL A 94 -17.47 0.66 -3.84
N LEU A 95 -17.55 -0.61 -4.24
CA LEU A 95 -18.40 -1.59 -3.54
C LEU A 95 -17.76 -1.94 -2.20
N VAL A 96 -18.39 -1.57 -1.12
CA VAL A 96 -17.93 -1.83 0.24
C VAL A 96 -18.83 -2.89 0.89
N ASP A 97 -18.22 -3.91 1.50
CA ASP A 97 -18.95 -4.83 2.39
C ASP A 97 -19.19 -4.15 3.75
N HIS A 98 -20.42 -3.74 3.99
CA HIS A 98 -20.82 -3.05 5.22
C HIS A 98 -21.21 -3.99 6.37
N THR A 99 -21.08 -5.32 6.21
CA THR A 99 -21.36 -6.27 7.31
C THR A 99 -20.42 -5.97 8.49
N PRO A 100 -20.95 -5.68 9.69
CA PRO A 100 -20.14 -5.19 10.82
C PRO A 100 -18.99 -6.12 11.18
N SER A 101 -19.20 -7.43 11.27
CA SER A 101 -18.18 -8.42 11.63
C SER A 101 -17.16 -8.70 10.53
N HIS A 102 -17.39 -8.25 9.30
CA HIS A 102 -16.47 -8.48 8.18
C HIS A 102 -15.35 -7.45 8.16
N MET A 103 -14.14 -7.91 7.96
CA MET A 103 -12.97 -7.05 7.69
C MET A 103 -12.83 -6.84 6.19
N ILE A 104 -12.74 -5.59 5.76
CA ILE A 104 -12.56 -5.23 4.35
C ILE A 104 -11.12 -4.86 4.04
N SER A 105 -10.73 -4.94 2.76
CA SER A 105 -9.46 -4.39 2.28
C SER A 105 -9.49 -2.86 2.28
N PRO A 106 -8.48 -2.18 2.85
CA PRO A 106 -8.42 -0.72 2.86
C PRO A 106 -8.14 -0.13 1.47
N CYS A 107 -7.56 -0.89 0.56
CA CYS A 107 -7.13 -0.41 -0.76
C CYS A 107 -7.09 -1.54 -1.79
N ASP A 108 -6.96 -1.17 -3.06
CA ASP A 108 -6.55 -2.11 -4.11
C ASP A 108 -5.08 -2.48 -3.89
N GLY A 109 -4.71 -3.75 -4.10
CA GLY A 109 -3.32 -4.13 -3.98
C GLY A 109 -3.08 -5.63 -3.91
N TRP A 110 -1.84 -5.96 -3.53
CA TRP A 110 -1.36 -7.32 -3.33
C TRP A 110 -1.12 -7.52 -1.84
N LEU A 111 -1.93 -8.36 -1.22
CA LEU A 111 -1.92 -8.67 0.21
C LEU A 111 -0.91 -9.77 0.51
N SER A 112 -0.04 -9.51 1.47
CA SER A 112 0.78 -10.49 2.18
C SER A 112 0.45 -10.45 3.66
N VAL A 113 0.56 -11.60 4.34
CA VAL A 113 0.23 -11.73 5.76
C VAL A 113 1.43 -12.32 6.51
N TYR A 114 1.78 -11.73 7.63
CA TYR A 114 2.89 -12.14 8.47
C TYR A 114 2.45 -12.22 9.94
N PRO A 115 2.82 -13.27 10.68
CA PRO A 115 2.66 -13.29 12.13
C PRO A 115 3.62 -12.27 12.76
N ILE A 116 3.18 -11.60 13.82
CA ILE A 116 4.06 -10.81 14.69
C ILE A 116 4.56 -11.75 15.78
N GLU A 117 5.86 -12.06 15.74
CA GLU A 117 6.49 -13.03 16.63
C GLU A 117 6.66 -12.50 18.07
N LYS A 118 7.18 -13.36 18.97
CA LYS A 118 7.28 -13.06 20.41
C LYS A 118 8.12 -11.84 20.78
N ASP A 119 9.06 -11.45 19.92
CA ASP A 119 9.89 -10.25 20.09
C ASP A 119 9.34 -9.04 19.31
N SER A 120 8.07 -9.08 18.91
CA SER A 120 7.39 -8.07 18.07
C SER A 120 8.06 -7.87 16.71
N ARG A 121 8.69 -8.94 16.18
CA ARG A 121 9.32 -8.96 14.86
C ARG A 121 8.50 -9.75 13.86
N PHE A 122 8.71 -9.42 12.60
CA PHE A 122 8.17 -10.17 11.47
C PHE A 122 9.10 -10.01 10.26
N CYS A 123 9.09 -11.02 9.40
CA CYS A 123 9.95 -11.05 8.21
C CYS A 123 9.14 -10.80 6.95
N ILE A 124 9.41 -9.70 6.26
CA ILE A 124 8.80 -9.39 4.95
C ILE A 124 9.88 -9.57 3.88
N LYS A 125 9.69 -10.55 2.99
CA LYS A 125 10.58 -10.81 1.84
C LYS A 125 12.08 -10.85 2.21
N GLY A 126 12.40 -11.54 3.31
CA GLY A 126 13.77 -11.73 3.79
C GLY A 126 14.35 -10.57 4.61
N SER A 127 13.65 -9.48 4.78
CA SER A 127 14.03 -8.38 5.68
C SER A 127 13.24 -8.44 6.98
N TYR A 128 13.94 -8.38 8.10
CA TYR A 128 13.32 -8.35 9.43
C TYR A 128 12.93 -6.93 9.81
N TYR A 129 11.74 -6.80 10.36
CA TYR A 129 11.16 -5.57 10.89
C TYR A 129 10.64 -5.82 12.29
N SER A 130 10.71 -4.80 13.14
CA SER A 130 9.97 -4.78 14.40
C SER A 130 8.75 -3.86 14.30
N VAL A 131 7.80 -4.03 15.21
CA VAL A 131 6.69 -3.07 15.35
C VAL A 131 7.23 -1.67 15.59
N SER A 132 8.28 -1.52 16.44
CA SER A 132 8.94 -0.24 16.71
C SER A 132 9.59 0.40 15.47
N ASP A 133 10.03 -0.40 14.49
CA ASP A 133 10.55 0.15 13.23
C ASP A 133 9.48 0.87 12.43
N LEU A 134 8.22 0.46 12.55
CA LEU A 134 7.09 1.02 11.78
C LEU A 134 6.36 2.11 12.54
N VAL A 135 6.14 1.90 13.83
CA VAL A 135 5.32 2.74 14.73
C VAL A 135 6.21 3.24 15.86
N GLN A 136 6.45 4.55 15.92
CA GLN A 136 7.26 5.15 16.98
C GLN A 136 6.40 5.43 18.23
N ASP A 137 5.79 4.39 18.79
CA ASP A 137 5.07 4.40 20.06
C ASP A 137 5.62 3.26 20.93
N GLU A 138 6.04 3.59 22.16
CA GLU A 138 6.68 2.63 23.08
C GLU A 138 5.76 1.48 23.50
N ARG A 139 4.44 1.67 23.45
CA ARG A 139 3.43 0.65 23.79
C ARG A 139 3.12 -0.29 22.64
N ALA A 140 3.38 0.12 21.38
CA ALA A 140 3.02 -0.63 20.20
C ALA A 140 3.64 -2.03 20.12
N PRO A 141 4.90 -2.27 20.50
CA PRO A 141 5.48 -3.62 20.50
C PRO A 141 4.72 -4.61 21.35
N GLU A 142 4.30 -4.20 22.54
CA GLU A 142 3.53 -5.05 23.46
C GLU A 142 2.08 -5.21 22.96
N LEU A 143 1.47 -4.13 22.49
CA LEU A 143 0.10 -4.08 22.02
C LEU A 143 -0.17 -5.06 20.87
N PHE A 144 0.79 -5.20 19.94
CA PHE A 144 0.65 -6.06 18.75
C PHE A 144 1.38 -7.40 18.86
N LEU A 145 1.96 -7.72 20.00
CA LEU A 145 2.67 -8.97 20.24
C LEU A 145 1.78 -10.19 19.99
N GLY A 146 2.27 -11.12 19.17
CA GLY A 146 1.54 -12.34 18.77
C GLY A 146 0.34 -12.08 17.85
N GLY A 147 0.19 -10.88 17.34
CA GLY A 147 -0.84 -10.48 16.40
C GLY A 147 -0.47 -10.76 14.94
N GLN A 148 -1.07 -10.01 14.02
CA GLN A 148 -0.87 -10.18 12.58
C GLN A 148 -0.51 -8.84 11.92
N CYS A 149 0.45 -8.91 10.98
CA CYS A 149 0.85 -7.81 10.11
C CYS A 149 0.34 -8.11 8.69
N LEU A 150 -0.57 -7.28 8.19
CA LEU A 150 -1.11 -7.33 6.84
C LEU A 150 -0.45 -6.25 6.00
N VAL A 151 0.18 -6.62 4.89
CA VAL A 151 0.90 -5.72 4.00
C VAL A 151 0.20 -5.68 2.64
N PHE A 152 -0.35 -4.53 2.29
CA PHE A 152 -1.03 -4.26 1.02
C PHE A 152 -0.10 -3.44 0.13
N ARG A 153 0.52 -4.08 -0.84
CA ARG A 153 1.42 -3.43 -1.79
C ARG A 153 0.65 -2.96 -3.02
N LEU A 154 0.60 -1.65 -3.22
CA LEU A 154 0.00 -1.04 -4.40
C LEU A 154 1.04 -0.91 -5.52
N THR A 155 0.64 -1.25 -6.73
CA THR A 155 1.42 -0.99 -7.94
C THR A 155 0.99 0.34 -8.56
N PRO A 156 1.81 0.96 -9.43
CA PRO A 156 1.41 2.23 -10.07
C PRO A 156 0.12 2.17 -10.90
N LEU A 157 -0.42 0.97 -11.14
CA LEU A 157 -1.66 0.74 -11.89
C LEU A 157 -2.90 0.69 -11.00
N ASP A 158 -2.69 0.49 -9.70
CA ASP A 158 -3.77 0.34 -8.74
C ASP A 158 -4.45 1.68 -8.43
N TYR A 159 -5.58 1.59 -7.74
CA TYR A 159 -6.25 2.75 -7.17
C TYR A 159 -5.51 3.17 -5.89
N HIS A 160 -5.12 4.45 -5.79
CA HIS A 160 -4.21 4.90 -4.74
C HIS A 160 -4.88 5.64 -3.58
N ARG A 161 -6.21 5.60 -3.51
CA ARG A 161 -6.96 6.01 -2.32
C ARG A 161 -7.22 4.82 -1.43
N TYR A 162 -7.30 5.04 -0.12
CA TYR A 162 -7.54 4.00 0.87
C TYR A 162 -8.61 4.45 1.87
N CYS A 163 -9.29 3.47 2.46
CA CYS A 163 -10.43 3.68 3.33
C CYS A 163 -10.24 3.02 4.70
N PHE A 164 -11.10 3.40 5.63
CA PHE A 164 -11.19 2.76 6.93
C PHE A 164 -11.80 1.36 6.81
N ILE A 165 -11.26 0.40 7.56
CA ILE A 165 -11.63 -1.03 7.50
C ILE A 165 -12.84 -1.38 8.38
N ASP A 166 -13.22 -0.50 9.30
CA ASP A 166 -14.29 -0.66 10.28
C ASP A 166 -14.87 0.71 10.64
N ASN A 167 -15.83 0.76 11.59
CA ASN A 167 -16.17 1.97 12.33
C ASN A 167 -15.22 2.14 13.50
N GLY A 168 -15.03 3.37 13.98
CA GLY A 168 -14.20 3.60 15.15
C GLY A 168 -13.76 5.05 15.31
N PHE A 169 -12.69 5.24 16.10
CA PHE A 169 -12.07 6.52 16.34
C PHE A 169 -10.61 6.49 15.87
N GLN A 170 -10.24 7.43 15.01
CA GLN A 170 -8.87 7.65 14.55
C GLN A 170 -8.15 8.58 15.52
N GLY A 171 -6.97 8.16 15.97
CA GLY A 171 -6.07 9.01 16.73
C GLY A 171 -5.32 10.02 15.84
N LYS A 172 -4.25 10.58 16.41
CA LYS A 172 -3.35 11.52 15.71
C LYS A 172 -2.56 10.83 14.61
N ASN A 173 -2.30 11.56 13.52
CA ASN A 173 -1.35 11.13 12.49
C ASN A 173 0.08 11.46 12.89
N HIS A 174 0.98 10.49 12.75
CA HIS A 174 2.40 10.63 13.03
C HIS A 174 3.20 10.45 11.75
N PHE A 175 3.89 11.50 11.34
CA PHE A 175 4.72 11.48 10.16
C PHE A 175 6.18 11.15 10.52
N ILE A 176 6.76 10.18 9.84
CA ILE A 176 8.17 9.81 9.96
C ILE A 176 8.85 10.09 8.63
N ASN A 177 9.80 11.04 8.65
CA ASN A 177 10.59 11.33 7.48
C ASN A 177 11.51 10.15 7.12
N GLY A 178 11.86 10.03 5.84
CA GLY A 178 12.70 8.94 5.38
C GLY A 178 13.06 9.06 3.91
N THR A 179 13.77 8.06 3.42
CA THR A 179 14.11 7.91 2.01
C THR A 179 12.91 7.42 1.20
N LEU A 180 13.08 7.34 -0.11
CA LEU A 180 12.06 6.82 -1.03
C LEU A 180 12.66 5.69 -1.87
N HIS A 181 12.67 4.48 -1.29
CA HIS A 181 12.98 3.26 -2.04
C HIS A 181 11.72 2.68 -2.67
N SER A 182 11.90 1.93 -3.76
CA SER A 182 10.79 1.18 -4.37
C SER A 182 10.24 0.11 -3.40
N VAL A 183 8.93 -0.09 -3.39
CA VAL A 183 8.28 -1.19 -2.65
C VAL A 183 8.15 -2.48 -3.47
N GLN A 184 8.79 -2.54 -4.65
CA GLN A 184 8.85 -3.77 -5.43
C GLN A 184 9.67 -4.85 -4.69
N PRO A 185 9.35 -6.15 -4.89
CA PRO A 185 10.04 -7.24 -4.20
C PRO A 185 11.56 -7.17 -4.27
N ILE A 186 12.13 -6.82 -5.43
CA ILE A 186 13.59 -6.70 -5.62
C ILE A 186 14.23 -5.64 -4.71
N ALA A 187 13.53 -4.57 -4.39
CA ALA A 187 14.02 -3.55 -3.47
C ALA A 187 13.92 -4.03 -2.02
N CYS A 188 12.79 -4.65 -1.65
CA CYS A 188 12.57 -5.20 -0.31
C CYS A 188 13.57 -6.31 0.06
N GLU A 189 14.05 -7.08 -0.92
CA GLU A 189 15.11 -8.09 -0.74
C GLU A 189 16.50 -7.47 -0.47
N ARG A 190 16.71 -6.20 -0.79
CA ARG A 190 18.02 -5.52 -0.74
C ARG A 190 18.15 -4.51 0.37
N VAL A 191 17.06 -3.89 0.74
CA VAL A 191 16.99 -2.83 1.74
C VAL A 191 15.75 -2.96 2.61
N PRO A 192 15.78 -2.60 3.90
CA PRO A 192 14.63 -2.62 4.78
C PRO A 192 13.69 -1.44 4.48
N VAL A 193 12.98 -1.55 3.35
CA VAL A 193 12.20 -0.47 2.73
C VAL A 193 11.19 0.14 3.70
N TYR A 194 10.43 -0.69 4.43
CA TYR A 194 9.37 -0.21 5.31
C TYR A 194 9.87 0.56 6.54
N ARG A 195 11.14 0.37 6.92
CA ARG A 195 11.82 1.13 7.97
C ARG A 195 12.45 2.41 7.44
N LEU A 196 13.02 2.37 6.24
CA LEU A 196 13.78 3.49 5.68
C LEU A 196 12.89 4.51 4.98
N ASN A 197 11.77 4.08 4.38
CA ASN A 197 10.91 4.97 3.62
C ASN A 197 10.11 5.90 4.53
N ARG A 198 9.85 7.09 3.99
CA ARG A 198 8.87 8.04 4.51
C ARG A 198 7.56 7.33 4.75
N ARG A 199 6.95 7.55 5.91
CA ARG A 199 5.69 6.91 6.26
C ARG A 199 4.87 7.76 7.21
N MET A 200 3.59 7.51 7.24
CA MET A 200 2.64 8.09 8.18
C MET A 200 1.89 6.96 8.87
N TRP A 201 1.77 7.01 10.19
CA TRP A 201 1.03 6.01 10.94
C TRP A 201 0.02 6.65 11.88
N THR A 202 -1.03 5.91 12.20
CA THR A 202 -2.04 6.26 13.19
C THR A 202 -2.55 5.02 13.91
N LEU A 203 -2.99 5.17 15.14
CA LEU A 203 -3.76 4.15 15.85
C LEU A 203 -5.26 4.43 15.65
N MET A 204 -6.00 3.37 15.45
CA MET A 204 -7.46 3.37 15.31
C MET A 204 -8.06 2.46 16.35
N GLU A 205 -8.95 2.97 17.17
CA GLU A 205 -9.81 2.17 18.05
C GLU A 205 -11.02 1.75 17.23
N THR A 206 -11.07 0.48 16.83
CA THR A 206 -12.13 -0.06 15.97
C THR A 206 -13.21 -0.77 16.78
N GLU A 207 -14.45 -0.77 16.28
CA GLU A 207 -15.55 -1.43 16.97
C GLU A 207 -15.42 -2.95 17.04
N ASN A 208 -14.86 -3.58 15.99
CA ASN A 208 -14.85 -5.03 15.85
C ASN A 208 -13.46 -5.66 15.99
N PHE A 209 -12.39 -4.95 15.70
CA PHE A 209 -11.04 -5.52 15.57
C PHE A 209 -10.06 -5.03 16.64
N GLY A 210 -10.54 -4.27 17.66
CA GLY A 210 -9.70 -3.67 18.71
C GLY A 210 -8.84 -2.53 18.18
N THR A 211 -7.70 -2.29 18.82
CA THR A 211 -6.75 -1.28 18.37
C THR A 211 -5.99 -1.78 17.13
N VAL A 212 -6.03 -1.00 16.08
CA VAL A 212 -5.34 -1.28 14.82
C VAL A 212 -4.37 -0.15 14.51
N ALA A 213 -3.11 -0.48 14.20
CA ALA A 213 -2.19 0.51 13.62
C ALA A 213 -2.28 0.45 12.11
N GLN A 214 -2.52 1.60 11.48
CA GLN A 214 -2.41 1.74 10.03
C GLN A 214 -1.18 2.58 9.69
N ILE A 215 -0.32 2.04 8.82
CA ILE A 215 0.91 2.67 8.37
C ILE A 215 0.85 2.80 6.85
N ALA A 216 0.82 4.03 6.35
CA ALA A 216 0.97 4.35 4.94
C ALA A 216 2.46 4.59 4.65
N VAL A 217 3.06 3.78 3.78
CA VAL A 217 4.48 3.83 3.43
C VAL A 217 4.63 4.33 2.00
N GLY A 218 5.36 5.42 1.83
CA GLY A 218 5.72 5.97 0.53
C GLY A 218 6.76 5.13 -0.19
N ALA A 219 6.92 5.35 -1.49
CA ALA A 219 7.90 4.64 -2.30
C ALA A 219 8.60 5.56 -3.31
N LEU A 220 9.50 5.01 -4.11
CA LEU A 220 10.24 5.75 -5.15
C LEU A 220 9.26 6.46 -6.09
N LEU A 221 9.41 7.76 -6.25
CA LEU A 221 8.51 8.68 -6.97
C LEU A 221 7.16 8.94 -6.27
N VAL A 222 7.02 8.61 -4.98
CA VAL A 222 5.83 8.96 -4.17
C VAL A 222 6.19 10.04 -3.18
N GLY A 223 5.88 11.28 -3.51
CA GLY A 223 6.16 12.41 -2.63
C GLY A 223 5.21 12.55 -1.47
N GLY A 224 3.93 12.33 -1.68
CA GLY A 224 2.91 12.64 -0.70
C GLY A 224 2.17 11.42 -0.16
N ILE A 225 1.98 11.41 1.15
CA ILE A 225 1.00 10.61 1.87
C ILE A 225 0.05 11.60 2.50
N VAL A 226 -1.23 11.54 2.11
CA VAL A 226 -2.26 12.44 2.61
C VAL A 226 -3.27 11.62 3.38
N ASN A 227 -3.33 11.81 4.70
CA ASN A 227 -4.47 11.46 5.52
C ASN A 227 -5.31 12.73 5.69
N GLU A 228 -6.58 12.67 5.32
CA GLU A 228 -7.42 13.86 5.27
C GLU A 228 -7.83 14.34 6.67
N PHE A 229 -7.82 13.42 7.66
CA PHE A 229 -8.36 13.67 8.99
C PHE A 229 -7.48 13.07 10.08
N GLU A 230 -7.68 13.53 11.32
CA GLU A 230 -7.17 12.96 12.56
C GLU A 230 -8.08 13.30 13.74
N ASN A 231 -7.97 12.55 14.83
CA ASN A 231 -8.70 12.76 16.09
C ASN A 231 -10.23 12.84 15.88
N ARG A 232 -10.80 11.90 15.11
CA ARG A 232 -12.24 11.88 14.82
C ARG A 232 -12.80 10.47 14.72
N PHE A 233 -14.11 10.38 14.81
CA PHE A 233 -14.85 9.17 14.45
C PHE A 233 -14.89 8.98 12.95
N PHE A 234 -14.86 7.73 12.52
CA PHE A 234 -14.92 7.32 11.12
C PHE A 234 -15.88 6.15 10.93
N ARG A 235 -16.28 5.93 9.69
CA ARG A 235 -17.14 4.82 9.28
C ARG A 235 -16.39 3.88 8.34
N LYS A 236 -16.76 2.60 8.38
CA LYS A 236 -16.26 1.57 7.45
C LYS A 236 -16.47 2.02 6.01
N GLY A 237 -15.40 1.92 5.19
CA GLY A 237 -15.41 2.31 3.79
C GLY A 237 -15.25 3.81 3.52
N GLU A 238 -15.32 4.66 4.56
CA GLU A 238 -15.02 6.08 4.41
C GLU A 238 -13.57 6.29 4.00
N GLU A 239 -13.33 7.23 3.08
CA GLU A 239 -11.98 7.55 2.61
C GLU A 239 -11.14 8.10 3.77
N MET A 240 -9.99 7.48 4.02
CA MET A 240 -9.03 7.93 5.01
C MET A 240 -7.95 8.82 4.40
N GLY A 241 -7.55 8.51 3.17
CA GLY A 241 -6.50 9.26 2.51
C GLY A 241 -6.09 8.69 1.17
N HIS A 242 -4.96 9.19 0.65
CA HIS A 242 -4.43 8.77 -0.64
C HIS A 242 -2.92 8.97 -0.74
N PHE A 243 -2.33 8.34 -1.75
CA PHE A 243 -0.93 8.54 -2.14
C PHE A 243 -0.85 9.38 -3.41
N GLU A 244 0.07 10.33 -3.47
CA GLU A 244 0.13 11.32 -4.55
C GLU A 244 0.86 10.88 -5.82
N LEU A 245 1.78 9.97 -5.87
CA LEU A 245 2.39 9.41 -7.10
C LEU A 245 3.13 8.10 -6.84
N ALA A 246 3.10 7.19 -7.83
CA ALA A 246 3.80 5.89 -7.92
C ALA A 246 3.53 4.87 -6.78
N GLY A 247 4.17 3.70 -6.80
CA GLY A 247 3.89 2.58 -5.88
C GLY A 247 3.94 2.93 -4.39
N SER A 248 3.12 2.26 -3.60
CA SER A 248 2.93 2.55 -2.18
C SER A 248 2.55 1.28 -1.42
N THR A 249 2.49 1.36 -0.10
CA THR A 249 2.09 0.23 0.73
C THR A 249 1.26 0.71 1.91
N ILE A 250 0.16 0.02 2.19
CA ILE A 250 -0.55 0.11 3.47
C ILE A 250 -0.14 -1.10 4.31
N VAL A 251 0.23 -0.87 5.56
CA VAL A 251 0.47 -1.92 6.55
C VAL A 251 -0.56 -1.76 7.65
N LEU A 252 -1.23 -2.87 8.00
CA LEU A 252 -2.12 -2.94 9.15
C LEU A 252 -1.53 -3.90 10.18
N LEU A 253 -1.43 -3.44 11.43
CA LEU A 253 -1.05 -4.27 12.56
C LEU A 253 -2.29 -4.54 13.42
N PHE A 254 -2.56 -5.81 13.66
CA PHE A 254 -3.68 -6.28 14.49
C PHE A 254 -3.16 -6.93 15.77
N GLN A 255 -3.88 -6.73 16.84
CA GLN A 255 -3.66 -7.41 18.11
C GLN A 255 -3.90 -8.94 17.96
N ARG A 256 -3.36 -9.70 18.90
CA ARG A 256 -3.54 -11.15 18.95
C ARG A 256 -5.03 -11.54 19.02
N ASN A 257 -5.42 -12.53 18.22
CA ASN A 257 -6.77 -13.12 18.23
C ASN A 257 -7.91 -12.14 17.90
N LYS A 258 -7.67 -11.05 17.17
CA LYS A 258 -8.72 -10.10 16.78
C LYS A 258 -9.35 -10.39 15.43
N ILE A 259 -8.60 -11.00 14.53
CA ILE A 259 -9.07 -11.22 13.15
C ILE A 259 -8.86 -12.68 12.72
N GLU A 260 -9.75 -13.11 11.83
CA GLU A 260 -9.61 -14.35 11.06
C GLU A 260 -9.75 -14.04 9.58
N LEU A 261 -8.71 -14.37 8.80
CA LEU A 261 -8.70 -14.17 7.35
C LEU A 261 -9.52 -15.25 6.65
N LEU A 262 -10.09 -14.91 5.50
CA LEU A 262 -10.75 -15.88 4.63
C LEU A 262 -9.82 -17.04 4.30
N PRO A 263 -10.33 -18.30 4.26
CA PRO A 263 -9.51 -19.48 4.01
C PRO A 263 -8.67 -19.40 2.74
N GLU A 264 -9.21 -18.86 1.66
CA GLU A 264 -8.51 -18.68 0.39
C GLU A 264 -7.35 -17.67 0.51
N ILE A 265 -7.48 -16.62 1.32
CA ILE A 265 -6.41 -15.65 1.57
C ILE A 265 -5.34 -16.29 2.45
N ARG A 266 -5.74 -16.96 3.53
CA ARG A 266 -4.82 -17.62 4.46
C ARG A 266 -3.99 -18.71 3.79
N SER A 267 -4.60 -19.50 2.90
CA SER A 267 -3.89 -20.57 2.17
C SER A 267 -2.97 -20.05 1.05
N HIS A 268 -3.28 -18.88 0.48
CA HIS A 268 -2.53 -18.31 -0.63
C HIS A 268 -1.41 -17.37 -0.20
N CYS A 269 -1.60 -16.62 0.89
CA CYS A 269 -0.61 -15.70 1.43
C CYS A 269 0.47 -16.48 2.18
N THR A 270 1.48 -16.92 1.46
CA THR A 270 2.76 -17.41 2.00
C THR A 270 3.81 -16.30 1.88
N PRO A 271 4.99 -16.43 2.52
CA PRO A 271 6.06 -15.42 2.40
C PRO A 271 6.42 -15.05 0.96
N ASP A 272 6.20 -15.97 0.00
CA ASP A 272 6.54 -15.79 -1.42
C ASP A 272 5.34 -15.45 -2.31
N ASN A 273 4.11 -15.55 -1.81
CA ASN A 273 2.89 -15.33 -2.59
C ASN A 273 2.06 -14.18 -2.02
N GLU A 274 1.56 -13.34 -2.92
CA GLU A 274 0.66 -12.24 -2.60
C GLU A 274 -0.73 -12.54 -3.19
N TYR A 275 -1.79 -12.21 -2.46
CA TYR A 275 -3.18 -12.34 -2.89
C TYR A 275 -3.73 -11.02 -3.40
N ARG A 276 -4.36 -11.01 -4.59
CA ARG A 276 -4.97 -9.80 -5.14
C ARG A 276 -6.25 -9.43 -4.40
N VAL A 277 -6.34 -8.21 -3.89
CA VAL A 277 -7.52 -7.66 -3.22
C VAL A 277 -7.94 -6.33 -3.83
N LEU A 278 -9.22 -6.00 -3.68
CA LEU A 278 -9.80 -4.73 -4.09
C LEU A 278 -10.33 -3.99 -2.86
N GLN A 279 -10.24 -2.67 -2.88
CA GLN A 279 -10.78 -1.81 -1.83
C GLN A 279 -12.26 -2.14 -1.56
N GLY A 280 -12.62 -2.24 -0.28
CA GLY A 280 -14.00 -2.56 0.15
C GLY A 280 -14.33 -4.05 0.12
N GLN A 281 -13.53 -4.89 -0.53
CA GLN A 281 -13.73 -6.34 -0.58
C GLN A 281 -13.51 -6.97 0.80
N ARG A 282 -14.39 -7.89 1.19
CA ARG A 282 -14.18 -8.71 2.39
C ARG A 282 -12.90 -9.54 2.25
N ILE A 283 -12.04 -9.48 3.26
CA ILE A 283 -10.79 -10.24 3.36
C ILE A 283 -10.72 -11.13 4.61
N GLY A 284 -11.62 -10.94 5.54
CA GLY A 284 -11.68 -11.68 6.79
C GLY A 284 -12.91 -11.29 7.62
N SER A 285 -12.85 -11.64 8.89
CA SER A 285 -13.87 -11.30 9.89
C SER A 285 -13.24 -11.11 11.27
N LYS A 286 -14.03 -10.55 12.19
CA LYS A 286 -13.75 -10.60 13.61
C LYS A 286 -13.58 -12.07 14.03
N LYS A 287 -12.58 -12.34 14.86
CA LYS A 287 -12.42 -13.62 15.52
C LYS A 287 -13.22 -13.60 16.82
N ASP A 288 -14.06 -14.62 17.01
CA ASP A 288 -14.86 -14.83 18.23
C ASP A 288 -13.98 -15.20 19.44
#